data_a74cad76a89d084f83818045c1cc3280
#
_entry.id   a74cad76a89d084f83818045c1cc3280
#
_cell.length_a   1.000
_cell.length_b   1.000
_cell.length_c   1.000
_cell.angle_alpha   90.00
_cell.angle_beta   90.00
_cell.angle_gamma   90.00
#
_symmetry.space_group_name_H-M   'P 1'
#
loop_
_entity.id
_entity.type
_entity.pdbx_description
1 polymer ?
#
loop_
_entity_poly.entity_id
_entity_poly.type
_entity_poly.pdbx_seq_one_letter_code
_entity_poly.pdbx_strand_id
1 'polypeptide(L)'
;MTRKKWSFLFTVCLVTALIGCGQKNSQVDKNNSEELNKLGQIQVISREEGSGTRDTFASLAGFNKDGADGIDKTVNTATIADSMDSVIETVNKNPSAIGYVSAGTIGIDGVKTLEINGEAVSDNKGKYPLTRSFYLAYSGTLNDVEQDFMTYVQSVGQEIVSGHYETIAKNATFLSNQSEGTIRIEGSTSMAALMKEIADAYMKINTHATIQVTATDSTKGLNSVMSGNCEMAMSSRDLKDYEKELLNYNTVAKDKIAVIVNQKNPLSDITLYMLKSI
;
A
#
# COMPACT_ATOMS: atom_id res chain seq x y z
N MET A 1 -74.90 -37.62 -39.34
CA MET A 1 -73.43 -37.47 -39.26
C MET A 1 -73.10 -36.06 -38.94
N THR A 2 -72.96 -35.72 -37.66
CA THR A 2 -72.71 -34.38 -37.17
C THR A 2 -71.49 -34.40 -36.28
N ARG A 3 -70.42 -33.78 -36.72
CA ARG A 3 -69.17 -33.62 -35.93
C ARG A 3 -69.32 -32.50 -34.90
N LYS A 4 -69.28 -32.85 -33.64
CA LYS A 4 -69.15 -31.89 -32.47
C LYS A 4 -67.71 -31.37 -32.39
N LYS A 5 -67.56 -30.06 -32.55
CA LYS A 5 -66.32 -29.35 -32.25
C LYS A 5 -66.24 -29.08 -30.74
N TRP A 6 -65.20 -29.56 -30.09
CA TRP A 6 -64.90 -29.24 -28.73
C TRP A 6 -63.91 -28.08 -28.73
N SER A 7 -64.37 -26.98 -28.14
CA SER A 7 -63.50 -25.79 -27.87
C SER A 7 -62.81 -25.98 -26.54
N PHE A 8 -61.51 -26.10 -26.55
CA PHE A 8 -60.69 -26.02 -25.35
C PHE A 8 -60.36 -24.58 -25.04
N LEU A 9 -60.92 -24.08 -23.94
CA LEU A 9 -60.53 -22.79 -23.35
C LEU A 9 -59.23 -22.99 -22.59
N PHE A 10 -58.14 -22.44 -23.09
CA PHE A 10 -56.87 -22.33 -22.33
C PHE A 10 -56.95 -21.09 -21.45
N THR A 11 -57.10 -21.30 -20.13
CA THR A 11 -56.95 -20.26 -19.14
C THR A 11 -55.44 -20.03 -18.92
N VAL A 12 -54.91 -18.93 -19.47
CA VAL A 12 -53.57 -18.49 -19.20
C VAL A 12 -53.53 -17.81 -17.85
N CYS A 13 -53.02 -18.49 -16.82
CA CYS A 13 -52.63 -17.88 -15.56
C CYS A 13 -51.39 -17.00 -15.78
N LEU A 14 -51.58 -15.69 -15.80
CA LEU A 14 -50.51 -14.69 -15.80
C LEU A 14 -49.91 -14.64 -14.42
N VAL A 15 -48.80 -15.37 -14.20
CA VAL A 15 -47.95 -15.19 -13.00
C VAL A 15 -47.13 -13.92 -13.21
N THR A 16 -47.57 -12.84 -12.63
CA THR A 16 -46.76 -11.61 -12.50
C THR A 16 -45.68 -11.85 -11.45
N ALA A 17 -44.50 -12.26 -11.91
CA ALA A 17 -43.30 -12.21 -11.12
C ALA A 17 -42.93 -10.73 -10.91
N LEU A 18 -43.15 -10.24 -9.69
CA LEU A 18 -42.60 -8.96 -9.21
C LEU A 18 -41.07 -9.09 -9.13
N ILE A 19 -40.38 -8.76 -10.20
CA ILE A 19 -38.96 -8.48 -10.20
C ILE A 19 -38.82 -7.07 -9.58
N GLY A 20 -38.64 -7.03 -8.27
CA GLY A 20 -38.19 -5.84 -7.56
C GLY A 20 -36.73 -5.60 -7.88
N CYS A 21 -36.40 -5.03 -9.04
CA CYS A 21 -35.12 -4.41 -9.29
C CYS A 21 -35.08 -3.11 -8.49
N GLY A 22 -34.20 -3.06 -7.50
CA GLY A 22 -33.95 -1.87 -6.71
C GLY A 22 -33.40 -0.74 -7.57
N GLN A 23 -34.25 0.24 -7.79
CA GLN A 23 -34.00 1.47 -8.54
C GLN A 23 -33.28 2.53 -7.69
N LYS A 24 -32.26 2.12 -6.92
CA LYS A 24 -31.47 3.03 -6.08
C LYS A 24 -30.11 3.44 -6.64
N ASN A 25 -29.57 2.74 -7.67
CA ASN A 25 -28.21 3.01 -8.16
C ASN A 25 -28.13 3.98 -9.35
N SER A 26 -29.19 4.16 -10.14
CA SER A 26 -29.07 4.89 -11.41
C SER A 26 -29.01 6.41 -11.31
N GLN A 27 -29.38 7.00 -10.17
CA GLN A 27 -29.26 8.46 -9.97
C GLN A 27 -27.91 8.86 -9.33
N VAL A 28 -27.39 8.04 -8.46
CA VAL A 28 -26.06 8.26 -7.84
C VAL A 28 -24.96 8.16 -8.91
N ASP A 29 -25.05 7.16 -9.79
CA ASP A 29 -24.07 6.95 -10.88
C ASP A 29 -24.06 8.07 -11.93
N LYS A 30 -25.23 8.69 -12.22
CA LYS A 30 -25.31 9.81 -13.16
C LYS A 30 -24.73 11.11 -12.58
N ASN A 31 -24.98 11.42 -11.33
CA ASN A 31 -24.42 12.60 -10.69
C ASN A 31 -22.89 12.49 -10.57
N ASN A 32 -22.38 11.32 -10.18
CA ASN A 32 -20.94 11.08 -10.11
C ASN A 32 -20.26 11.20 -11.48
N SER A 33 -20.88 10.68 -12.55
CA SER A 33 -20.32 10.81 -13.89
C SER A 33 -20.33 12.24 -14.43
N GLU A 34 -21.33 13.06 -14.10
CA GLU A 34 -21.36 14.48 -14.46
C GLU A 34 -20.29 15.27 -13.67
N GLU A 35 -20.09 14.96 -12.41
CA GLU A 35 -19.06 15.60 -11.57
C GLU A 35 -17.64 15.17 -12.01
N LEU A 36 -17.42 13.91 -12.35
CA LEU A 36 -16.16 13.43 -12.93
C LEU A 36 -15.84 14.14 -14.26
N ASN A 37 -16.83 14.29 -15.14
CA ASN A 37 -16.64 15.00 -16.40
C ASN A 37 -16.23 16.46 -16.22
N LYS A 38 -16.66 17.10 -15.11
CA LYS A 38 -16.25 18.49 -14.77
C LYS A 38 -14.79 18.59 -14.32
N LEU A 39 -14.20 17.49 -13.82
CA LEU A 39 -12.79 17.46 -13.41
C LEU A 39 -11.84 17.45 -14.62
N GLY A 40 -12.33 17.09 -15.81
CA GLY A 40 -11.53 16.98 -17.03
C GLY A 40 -10.64 15.73 -17.03
N GLN A 41 -9.44 15.86 -17.56
CA GLN A 41 -8.51 14.75 -17.68
C GLN A 41 -7.94 14.36 -16.31
N ILE A 42 -7.91 13.05 -16.02
CA ILE A 42 -7.29 12.50 -14.81
C ILE A 42 -5.78 12.77 -14.85
N GLN A 43 -5.25 13.33 -13.77
CA GLN A 43 -3.82 13.45 -13.56
C GLN A 43 -3.31 12.31 -12.69
N VAL A 44 -2.55 11.42 -13.28
CA VAL A 44 -1.92 10.31 -12.56
C VAL A 44 -0.66 10.81 -11.86
N ILE A 45 -0.55 10.52 -10.56
CA ILE A 45 0.63 10.80 -9.75
C ILE A 45 1.28 9.47 -9.38
N SER A 46 2.48 9.24 -9.88
CA SER A 46 3.26 8.04 -9.59
C SER A 46 4.51 8.39 -8.79
N ARG A 47 5.16 7.37 -8.25
CA ARG A 47 6.42 7.50 -7.54
C ARG A 47 7.60 7.36 -8.52
N GLU A 48 8.75 7.78 -8.06
CA GLU A 48 10.04 7.67 -8.75
C GLU A 48 10.43 6.22 -9.01
N GLU A 49 11.35 6.01 -9.95
CA GLU A 49 11.99 4.71 -10.18
C GLU A 49 12.81 4.30 -8.94
N GLY A 50 12.76 3.00 -8.58
CA GLY A 50 13.38 2.48 -7.37
C GLY A 50 12.48 2.52 -6.13
N SER A 51 11.36 3.25 -6.18
CA SER A 51 10.36 3.27 -5.11
C SER A 51 9.73 1.89 -4.93
N GLY A 52 9.91 1.29 -3.74
CA GLY A 52 9.27 0.03 -3.40
C GLY A 52 7.74 0.13 -3.38
N THR A 53 7.17 1.31 -3.12
CA THR A 53 5.72 1.52 -3.20
C THR A 53 5.23 1.47 -4.64
N ARG A 54 5.97 2.06 -5.59
CA ARG A 54 5.66 1.99 -7.02
C ARG A 54 5.75 0.54 -7.52
N ASP A 55 6.86 -0.15 -7.23
CA ASP A 55 7.08 -1.52 -7.67
C ASP A 55 5.97 -2.46 -7.16
N THR A 56 5.64 -2.35 -5.87
CA THR A 56 4.57 -3.17 -5.28
C THR A 56 3.20 -2.81 -5.82
N PHE A 57 2.89 -1.51 -5.95
CA PHE A 57 1.61 -1.07 -6.51
C PHE A 57 1.44 -1.58 -7.95
N ALA A 58 2.46 -1.40 -8.80
CA ALA A 58 2.45 -1.89 -10.18
C ALA A 58 2.25 -3.41 -10.25
N SER A 59 2.88 -4.17 -9.37
CA SER A 59 2.74 -5.62 -9.28
C SER A 59 1.33 -6.03 -8.84
N LEU A 60 0.85 -5.52 -7.70
CA LEU A 60 -0.45 -5.89 -7.12
C LEU A 60 -1.64 -5.41 -7.97
N ALA A 61 -1.55 -4.22 -8.55
CA ALA A 61 -2.55 -3.70 -9.47
C ALA A 61 -2.45 -4.34 -10.86
N GLY A 62 -1.37 -5.08 -11.16
CA GLY A 62 -1.16 -5.83 -12.40
C GLY A 62 -0.74 -4.96 -13.57
N PHE A 63 -0.06 -3.84 -13.33
CA PHE A 63 0.64 -3.04 -14.35
C PHE A 63 1.96 -3.68 -14.77
N ASN A 64 2.48 -4.56 -13.93
CA ASN A 64 3.70 -5.31 -14.17
C ASN A 64 3.35 -6.78 -14.45
N LYS A 65 3.63 -7.28 -15.66
CA LYS A 65 3.23 -8.63 -16.07
C LYS A 65 4.09 -9.75 -15.47
N ASP A 66 5.33 -9.44 -15.09
CA ASP A 66 6.34 -10.46 -14.77
C ASP A 66 6.85 -10.34 -13.31
N GLY A 67 6.05 -9.76 -12.41
CA GLY A 67 6.44 -9.55 -11.01
C GLY A 67 7.46 -8.41 -10.83
N ALA A 68 8.31 -8.48 -9.80
CA ALA A 68 9.25 -7.40 -9.45
C ALA A 68 10.28 -7.06 -10.54
N ASP A 69 10.50 -7.97 -11.50
CA ASP A 69 11.45 -7.80 -12.60
C ASP A 69 10.78 -7.40 -13.93
N GLY A 70 9.46 -7.22 -13.94
CA GLY A 70 8.71 -6.88 -15.13
C GLY A 70 8.76 -5.40 -15.51
N ILE A 71 8.30 -5.10 -16.73
CA ILE A 71 8.21 -3.71 -17.23
C ILE A 71 7.02 -3.01 -16.57
N ASP A 72 7.28 -1.97 -15.81
CA ASP A 72 6.26 -1.07 -15.27
C ASP A 72 5.57 -0.32 -16.40
N LYS A 73 4.24 -0.45 -16.48
CA LYS A 73 3.38 0.16 -17.50
C LYS A 73 2.66 1.41 -17.00
N THR A 74 3.17 2.06 -15.98
CA THR A 74 2.68 3.39 -15.59
C THR A 74 2.68 4.32 -16.81
N VAL A 75 1.59 5.06 -17.00
CA VAL A 75 1.45 5.96 -18.17
C VAL A 75 2.56 6.99 -18.22
N ASN A 76 3.06 7.28 -19.42
CA ASN A 76 4.16 8.21 -19.62
C ASN A 76 3.83 9.67 -19.24
N THR A 77 2.54 10.00 -19.13
CA THR A 77 2.05 11.33 -18.72
C THR A 77 1.93 11.48 -17.20
N ALA A 78 2.23 10.43 -16.43
CA ALA A 78 2.20 10.50 -14.98
C ALA A 78 3.19 11.55 -14.44
N THR A 79 2.74 12.35 -13.50
CA THR A 79 3.63 13.20 -12.71
C THR A 79 4.38 12.32 -11.72
N ILE A 80 5.71 12.44 -11.70
CA ILE A 80 6.56 11.66 -10.81
C ILE A 80 6.84 12.45 -9.54
N ALA A 81 6.50 11.83 -8.40
CA ALA A 81 6.76 12.34 -7.06
C ALA A 81 7.89 11.52 -6.41
N ASP A 82 8.81 12.19 -5.73
CA ASP A 82 10.00 11.61 -5.09
C ASP A 82 9.77 11.11 -3.66
N SER A 83 8.59 11.35 -3.11
CA SER A 83 8.23 10.99 -1.74
C SER A 83 6.71 10.81 -1.60
N MET A 84 6.27 10.20 -0.50
CA MET A 84 4.83 10.12 -0.18
C MET A 84 4.22 11.49 0.07
N ASP A 85 4.94 12.35 0.78
CA ASP A 85 4.50 13.72 1.06
C ASP A 85 4.28 14.51 -0.24
N SER A 86 5.16 14.34 -1.22
CA SER A 86 5.03 14.95 -2.55
C SER A 86 3.80 14.42 -3.32
N VAL A 87 3.46 13.13 -3.19
CA VAL A 87 2.21 12.57 -3.74
C VAL A 87 1.00 13.22 -3.09
N ILE A 88 0.96 13.25 -1.74
CA ILE A 88 -0.16 13.80 -0.98
C ILE A 88 -0.35 15.28 -1.30
N GLU A 89 0.72 16.06 -1.31
CA GLU A 89 0.69 17.49 -1.63
C GLU A 89 0.14 17.74 -3.03
N THR A 90 0.58 16.95 -4.02
CA THR A 90 0.14 17.09 -5.42
C THR A 90 -1.34 16.72 -5.57
N VAL A 91 -1.78 15.62 -4.94
CA VAL A 91 -3.19 15.20 -4.95
C VAL A 91 -4.08 16.23 -4.23
N ASN A 92 -3.61 16.78 -3.10
CA ASN A 92 -4.35 17.79 -2.35
C ASN A 92 -4.58 19.07 -3.16
N LYS A 93 -3.64 19.46 -4.01
CA LYS A 93 -3.74 20.69 -4.84
C LYS A 93 -4.60 20.51 -6.09
N ASN A 94 -4.87 19.29 -6.54
CA ASN A 94 -5.56 19.04 -7.79
C ASN A 94 -6.75 18.07 -7.64
N PRO A 95 -8.00 18.55 -7.81
CA PRO A 95 -9.20 17.70 -7.72
C PRO A 95 -9.25 16.54 -8.73
N SER A 96 -8.57 16.62 -9.89
CA SER A 96 -8.51 15.55 -10.88
C SER A 96 -7.36 14.57 -10.67
N ALA A 97 -6.51 14.80 -9.64
CA ALA A 97 -5.38 13.93 -9.37
C ALA A 97 -5.78 12.63 -8.67
N ILE A 98 -5.12 11.55 -9.06
CA ILE A 98 -5.14 10.25 -8.41
C ILE A 98 -3.70 9.81 -8.13
N GLY A 99 -3.44 9.31 -6.93
CA GLY A 99 -2.13 8.82 -6.52
C GLY A 99 -2.25 7.66 -5.53
N TYR A 100 -1.11 7.19 -5.03
CA TYR A 100 -1.07 6.09 -4.07
C TYR A 100 0.03 6.31 -3.03
N VAL A 101 -0.28 5.91 -1.79
CA VAL A 101 0.62 6.07 -0.63
C VAL A 101 0.50 4.87 0.32
N SER A 102 1.42 4.77 1.28
CA SER A 102 1.28 3.85 2.43
C SER A 102 0.07 4.24 3.28
N ALA A 103 -0.74 3.26 3.68
CA ALA A 103 -1.93 3.50 4.49
C ALA A 103 -1.62 4.03 5.89
N GLY A 104 -0.44 3.73 6.44
CA GLY A 104 0.00 4.28 7.73
C GLY A 104 0.19 5.80 7.75
N THR A 105 0.13 6.45 6.58
CA THR A 105 0.20 7.92 6.46
C THR A 105 -1.16 8.59 6.27
N ILE A 106 -2.26 7.81 6.34
CA ILE A 106 -3.62 8.32 6.13
C ILE A 106 -4.08 9.13 7.35
N GLY A 107 -4.79 10.20 7.10
CA GLY A 107 -5.30 11.15 8.12
C GLY A 107 -4.88 12.59 7.84
N ILE A 108 -4.32 12.83 6.64
CA ILE A 108 -3.90 14.16 6.18
C ILE A 108 -5.09 14.88 5.56
N ASP A 109 -5.33 16.10 5.99
CA ASP A 109 -6.39 16.95 5.47
C ASP A 109 -6.25 17.19 3.96
N GLY A 110 -7.40 17.23 3.28
CA GLY A 110 -7.49 17.57 1.85
C GLY A 110 -7.42 16.40 0.87
N VAL A 111 -7.12 15.19 1.34
CA VAL A 111 -7.17 13.94 0.54
C VAL A 111 -8.09 12.92 1.17
N LYS A 112 -8.62 12.01 0.36
CA LYS A 112 -9.39 10.85 0.82
C LYS A 112 -8.93 9.58 0.11
N THR A 113 -9.15 8.44 0.74
CA THR A 113 -8.88 7.12 0.18
C THR A 113 -10.05 6.63 -0.66
N LEU A 114 -9.75 5.88 -1.71
CA LEU A 114 -10.75 5.11 -2.44
C LEU A 114 -10.83 3.68 -1.91
N GLU A 115 -12.04 3.13 -1.92
CA GLU A 115 -12.21 1.68 -1.82
C GLU A 115 -11.65 1.00 -3.07
N ILE A 116 -11.12 -0.21 -2.94
CA ILE A 116 -10.64 -1.00 -4.08
C ILE A 116 -11.49 -2.24 -4.20
N ASN A 117 -12.24 -2.35 -5.30
CA ASN A 117 -13.22 -3.41 -5.52
C ASN A 117 -14.27 -3.50 -4.37
N GLY A 118 -14.67 -2.34 -3.81
CA GLY A 118 -15.60 -2.26 -2.68
C GLY A 118 -14.99 -2.59 -1.31
N GLU A 119 -13.66 -2.74 -1.21
CA GLU A 119 -12.98 -3.01 0.06
C GLU A 119 -12.24 -1.75 0.54
N ALA A 120 -12.59 -1.26 1.72
CA ALA A 120 -11.93 -0.09 2.31
C ALA A 120 -10.53 -0.44 2.83
N VAL A 121 -9.60 0.51 2.70
CA VAL A 121 -8.23 0.34 3.22
C VAL A 121 -8.20 0.13 4.74
N SER A 122 -9.17 0.67 5.46
CA SER A 122 -9.35 0.50 6.91
C SER A 122 -9.93 -0.87 7.30
N ASP A 123 -10.44 -1.65 6.35
CA ASP A 123 -11.05 -2.96 6.66
C ASP A 123 -9.97 -3.99 6.99
N ASN A 124 -10.02 -4.53 8.21
CA ASN A 124 -9.07 -5.52 8.72
C ASN A 124 -9.48 -6.98 8.42
N LYS A 125 -10.44 -7.21 7.51
CA LYS A 125 -10.91 -8.56 7.14
C LYS A 125 -9.98 -9.31 6.18
N GLY A 126 -8.81 -8.75 5.87
CA GLY A 126 -7.80 -9.39 5.03
C GLY A 126 -8.15 -9.48 3.54
N LYS A 127 -9.15 -8.71 3.08
CA LYS A 127 -9.62 -8.73 1.69
C LYS A 127 -9.06 -7.61 0.82
N TYR A 128 -8.49 -6.58 1.44
CA TYR A 128 -7.95 -5.43 0.71
C TYR A 128 -6.79 -5.88 -0.20
N PRO A 129 -6.88 -5.68 -1.53
CA PRO A 129 -6.00 -6.36 -2.48
C PRO A 129 -4.58 -5.77 -2.54
N LEU A 130 -4.38 -4.52 -2.11
CA LEU A 130 -3.10 -3.83 -2.19
C LEU A 130 -2.35 -3.90 -0.85
N THR A 131 -2.15 -5.12 -0.34
CA THR A 131 -1.44 -5.38 0.92
C THR A 131 -0.02 -5.84 0.64
N ARG A 132 0.96 -5.35 1.44
CA ARG A 132 2.39 -5.66 1.31
C ARG A 132 3.06 -5.86 2.65
N SER A 133 4.28 -6.37 2.64
CA SER A 133 5.16 -6.39 3.81
C SER A 133 6.21 -5.30 3.73
N PHE A 134 6.63 -4.82 4.91
CA PHE A 134 7.83 -4.02 5.10
C PHE A 134 8.95 -4.89 5.61
N TYR A 135 10.14 -4.72 5.06
CA TYR A 135 11.31 -5.52 5.38
C TYR A 135 12.47 -4.65 5.85
N LEU A 136 13.24 -5.21 6.77
CA LEU A 136 14.57 -4.73 7.14
C LEU A 136 15.57 -5.79 6.68
N ALA A 137 16.41 -5.43 5.70
CA ALA A 137 17.38 -6.31 5.09
C ALA A 137 18.80 -5.95 5.52
N TYR A 138 19.69 -6.94 5.58
CA TYR A 138 21.09 -6.77 6.00
C TYR A 138 21.97 -7.81 5.32
N SER A 139 23.28 -7.54 5.26
CA SER A 139 24.26 -8.44 4.66
C SER A 139 24.99 -9.26 5.73
N GLY A 140 25.25 -10.53 5.46
CA GLY A 140 26.03 -11.39 6.35
C GLY A 140 25.36 -11.66 7.71
N THR A 141 26.15 -11.62 8.78
CA THR A 141 25.70 -11.86 10.16
C THR A 141 25.64 -10.55 10.91
N LEU A 142 24.54 -10.33 11.64
CA LEU A 142 24.39 -9.17 12.51
C LEU A 142 25.41 -9.22 13.65
N ASN A 143 26.01 -8.08 13.97
CA ASN A 143 26.80 -7.91 15.21
C ASN A 143 25.87 -7.75 16.43
N ASP A 144 26.45 -7.63 17.62
CA ASP A 144 25.69 -7.64 18.88
C ASP A 144 24.66 -6.51 18.97
N VAL A 145 25.01 -5.27 18.57
CA VAL A 145 24.08 -4.14 18.62
C VAL A 145 23.02 -4.24 17.51
N GLU A 146 23.37 -4.72 16.35
CA GLU A 146 22.43 -4.95 15.25
C GLU A 146 21.42 -6.06 15.59
N GLN A 147 21.90 -7.15 16.22
CA GLN A 147 21.04 -8.24 16.69
C GLN A 147 20.10 -7.78 17.79
N ASP A 148 20.58 -6.97 18.73
CA ASP A 148 19.79 -6.38 19.80
C ASP A 148 18.68 -5.48 19.25
N PHE A 149 19.04 -4.59 18.31
CA PHE A 149 18.06 -3.73 17.63
C PHE A 149 17.02 -4.54 16.84
N MET A 150 17.45 -5.54 16.06
CA MET A 150 16.53 -6.40 15.31
C MET A 150 15.57 -7.15 16.26
N THR A 151 16.07 -7.64 17.39
CA THR A 151 15.24 -8.28 18.42
C THR A 151 14.22 -7.31 19.00
N TYR A 152 14.62 -6.05 19.25
CA TYR A 152 13.71 -4.99 19.66
C TYR A 152 12.61 -4.74 18.63
N VAL A 153 12.98 -4.57 17.35
CA VAL A 153 12.03 -4.34 16.24
C VAL A 153 10.98 -5.46 16.15
N GLN A 154 11.41 -6.70 16.33
CA GLN A 154 10.54 -7.89 16.23
C GLN A 154 9.76 -8.21 17.52
N SER A 155 10.02 -7.50 18.60
CA SER A 155 9.38 -7.72 19.91
C SER A 155 8.59 -6.49 20.36
N VAL A 156 9.06 -5.77 21.37
CA VAL A 156 8.33 -4.61 21.94
C VAL A 156 8.21 -3.44 20.98
N GLY A 157 9.08 -3.32 19.99
CA GLY A 157 8.95 -2.35 18.90
C GLY A 157 7.67 -2.53 18.08
N GLN A 158 7.03 -3.71 18.15
CA GLN A 158 5.75 -3.98 17.51
C GLN A 158 4.58 -3.21 18.14
N GLU A 159 4.74 -2.69 19.35
CA GLU A 159 3.77 -1.77 19.96
C GLU A 159 3.69 -0.46 19.17
N ILE A 160 4.84 0.07 18.74
CA ILE A 160 4.91 1.24 17.85
C ILE A 160 4.30 0.92 16.47
N VAL A 161 4.64 -0.25 15.91
CA VAL A 161 4.04 -0.72 14.63
C VAL A 161 2.52 -0.73 14.72
N SER A 162 1.93 -1.19 15.83
CA SER A 162 0.47 -1.33 16.00
C SER A 162 -0.30 -0.01 15.94
N GLY A 163 0.38 1.13 16.10
CA GLY A 163 -0.23 2.46 15.98
C GLY A 163 -0.64 2.82 14.55
N HIS A 164 0.02 2.25 13.54
CA HIS A 164 -0.17 2.64 12.14
C HIS A 164 -0.27 1.48 11.16
N TYR A 165 0.21 0.28 11.55
CA TYR A 165 0.38 -0.87 10.67
C TYR A 165 -0.10 -2.16 11.32
N GLU A 166 -0.24 -3.22 10.53
CA GLU A 166 -0.49 -4.57 11.06
C GLU A 166 0.83 -5.17 11.58
N THR A 167 0.82 -5.63 12.82
CA THR A 167 1.97 -6.22 13.50
C THR A 167 2.28 -7.64 13.01
N ILE A 168 3.54 -8.04 13.12
CA ILE A 168 4.01 -9.41 12.81
C ILE A 168 4.09 -10.30 14.06
N ALA A 169 4.12 -9.71 15.25
CA ALA A 169 4.20 -10.41 16.54
C ALA A 169 3.33 -9.72 17.59
N LYS A 170 2.97 -10.46 18.65
CA LYS A 170 2.20 -9.93 19.78
C LYS A 170 2.86 -10.36 21.09
N ASN A 171 2.76 -9.48 22.12
CA ASN A 171 3.09 -9.80 23.51
C ASN A 171 4.50 -10.39 23.71
N ALA A 172 5.50 -9.79 23.08
CA ALA A 172 6.89 -10.16 23.29
C ALA A 172 7.53 -9.29 24.39
N THR A 173 8.48 -9.88 25.13
CA THR A 173 9.34 -9.15 26.07
C THR A 173 10.69 -8.89 25.41
N PHE A 174 11.36 -7.81 25.82
CA PHE A 174 12.68 -7.45 25.34
C PHE A 174 13.56 -7.05 26.53
N LEU A 175 14.77 -7.55 26.52
CA LEU A 175 15.84 -7.13 27.43
C LEU A 175 17.07 -6.84 26.58
N SER A 176 17.46 -5.58 26.53
CA SER A 176 18.63 -5.16 25.74
C SER A 176 19.91 -5.73 26.35
N ASN A 177 20.82 -6.16 25.48
CA ASN A 177 22.17 -6.57 25.86
C ASN A 177 23.10 -5.38 26.12
N GLN A 178 22.64 -4.12 25.90
CA GLN A 178 23.36 -2.85 26.08
C GLN A 178 24.65 -2.75 25.25
N SER A 179 24.72 -3.46 24.12
CA SER A 179 25.86 -3.38 23.19
C SER A 179 25.98 -1.97 22.60
N GLU A 180 27.24 -1.51 22.48
CA GLU A 180 27.54 -0.21 21.88
C GLU A 180 27.74 -0.32 20.37
N GLY A 181 27.40 0.73 19.64
CA GLY A 181 27.66 0.82 18.20
C GLY A 181 26.73 1.77 17.47
N THR A 182 27.01 1.94 16.18
CA THR A 182 26.19 2.74 15.27
C THR A 182 25.59 1.85 14.19
N ILE A 183 24.31 1.99 13.96
CA ILE A 183 23.58 1.32 12.88
C ILE A 183 23.04 2.41 11.92
N ARG A 184 23.50 2.39 10.67
CA ARG A 184 22.96 3.22 9.59
C ARG A 184 21.91 2.43 8.87
N ILE A 185 20.71 2.99 8.79
CA ILE A 185 19.54 2.37 8.14
C ILE A 185 19.11 3.27 6.99
N GLU A 186 19.14 2.75 5.76
CA GLU A 186 18.76 3.53 4.57
C GLU A 186 17.60 2.86 3.83
N GLY A 187 16.82 3.63 3.06
CA GLY A 187 15.86 3.05 2.13
C GLY A 187 14.48 3.69 2.13
N SER A 188 13.46 2.87 2.02
CA SER A 188 12.07 3.24 1.74
C SER A 188 11.55 4.44 2.53
N THR A 189 11.13 5.49 1.81
CA THR A 189 10.43 6.65 2.41
C THR A 189 9.13 6.26 3.10
N SER A 190 8.47 5.17 2.67
CA SER A 190 7.25 4.67 3.30
C SER A 190 7.46 4.10 4.70
N MET A 191 8.70 3.69 5.02
CA MET A 191 9.07 3.12 6.31
C MET A 191 9.79 4.12 7.21
N ALA A 192 10.31 5.22 6.66
CA ALA A 192 11.26 6.08 7.34
C ALA A 192 10.72 6.68 8.66
N ALA A 193 9.46 7.14 8.68
CA ALA A 193 8.84 7.68 9.89
C ALA A 193 8.70 6.61 10.98
N LEU A 194 8.16 5.43 10.61
CA LEU A 194 8.05 4.29 11.53
C LEU A 194 9.42 3.86 12.08
N MET A 195 10.40 3.70 11.19
CA MET A 195 11.73 3.25 11.59
C MET A 195 12.43 4.25 12.49
N LYS A 196 12.23 5.56 12.25
CA LYS A 196 12.75 6.61 13.12
C LYS A 196 12.13 6.54 14.51
N GLU A 197 10.82 6.35 14.61
CA GLU A 197 10.12 6.21 15.89
C GLU A 197 10.62 4.98 16.68
N ILE A 198 10.78 3.84 16.00
CA ILE A 198 11.34 2.61 16.56
C ILE A 198 12.79 2.85 17.03
N ALA A 199 13.63 3.49 16.23
CA ALA A 199 15.01 3.81 16.55
C ALA A 199 15.11 4.72 17.75
N ASP A 200 14.32 5.80 17.80
CA ASP A 200 14.30 6.75 18.92
C ASP A 200 13.83 6.08 20.22
N ALA A 201 12.88 5.15 20.15
CA ALA A 201 12.42 4.39 21.31
C ALA A 201 13.48 3.37 21.79
N TYR A 202 14.14 2.68 20.86
CA TYR A 202 15.22 1.76 21.18
C TYR A 202 16.41 2.47 21.85
N MET A 203 16.84 3.62 21.32
CA MET A 203 17.96 4.39 21.89
C MET A 203 17.69 4.93 23.31
N LYS A 204 16.42 5.01 23.75
CA LYS A 204 16.08 5.29 25.15
C LYS A 204 16.31 4.08 26.07
N ILE A 205 16.26 2.86 25.53
CA ILE A 205 16.50 1.62 26.26
C ILE A 205 18.00 1.28 26.26
N ASN A 206 18.61 1.33 25.05
CA ASN A 206 20.05 1.14 24.87
C ASN A 206 20.73 2.49 24.56
N THR A 207 21.21 3.17 25.58
CA THR A 207 21.87 4.50 25.47
C THR A 207 23.29 4.43 24.88
N HIS A 208 23.84 3.23 24.68
CA HIS A 208 25.15 3.01 24.07
C HIS A 208 25.06 2.84 22.54
N ALA A 209 23.85 2.67 22.01
CA ALA A 209 23.63 2.54 20.57
C ALA A 209 23.27 3.88 19.93
N THR A 210 23.68 4.06 18.68
CA THR A 210 23.27 5.18 17.82
C THR A 210 22.63 4.61 16.57
N ILE A 211 21.36 4.95 16.32
CA ILE A 211 20.65 4.54 15.10
C ILE A 211 20.44 5.76 14.20
N GLN A 212 20.89 5.67 12.96
CA GLN A 212 20.75 6.74 11.96
C GLN A 212 19.82 6.26 10.83
N VAL A 213 18.69 6.91 10.66
CA VAL A 213 17.70 6.56 9.62
C VAL A 213 17.70 7.60 8.52
N THR A 214 18.02 7.15 7.30
CA THR A 214 18.03 7.98 6.09
C THR A 214 16.99 7.50 5.09
N ALA A 215 16.05 8.37 4.76
CA ALA A 215 15.04 8.10 3.73
C ALA A 215 15.64 8.29 2.33
N THR A 216 15.58 7.24 1.53
CA THR A 216 15.93 7.25 0.10
C THR A 216 14.81 6.59 -0.70
N ASP A 217 15.07 5.49 -1.37
CA ASP A 217 14.09 4.55 -1.90
C ASP A 217 14.51 3.10 -1.59
N SER A 218 13.60 2.13 -1.80
CA SER A 218 13.91 0.73 -1.45
C SER A 218 15.11 0.19 -2.23
N THR A 219 15.23 0.52 -3.51
CA THR A 219 16.31 0.02 -4.35
C THR A 219 17.66 0.62 -3.97
N LYS A 220 17.71 1.93 -3.65
CA LYS A 220 18.93 2.58 -3.16
C LYS A 220 19.36 2.00 -1.81
N GLY A 221 18.43 1.83 -0.86
CA GLY A 221 18.73 1.23 0.42
C GLY A 221 19.30 -0.18 0.29
N LEU A 222 18.68 -1.05 -0.51
CA LEU A 222 19.16 -2.41 -0.75
C LEU A 222 20.53 -2.42 -1.42
N ASN A 223 20.78 -1.53 -2.40
CA ASN A 223 22.09 -1.38 -3.02
C ASN A 223 23.14 -0.87 -2.02
N SER A 224 22.77 0.02 -1.11
CA SER A 224 23.64 0.58 -0.07
C SER A 224 24.13 -0.54 0.87
N VAL A 225 23.21 -1.39 1.34
CA VAL A 225 23.55 -2.55 2.19
C VAL A 225 24.41 -3.57 1.43
N MET A 226 24.09 -3.91 0.17
CA MET A 226 24.91 -4.84 -0.63
C MET A 226 26.32 -4.31 -0.88
N SER A 227 26.50 -2.99 -0.90
CA SER A 227 27.79 -2.32 -1.08
C SER A 227 28.51 -2.03 0.25
N GLY A 228 27.95 -2.39 1.40
CA GLY A 228 28.54 -2.11 2.72
C GLY A 228 28.51 -0.64 3.14
N ASN A 229 27.70 0.19 2.51
CA ASN A 229 27.59 1.63 2.84
C ASN A 229 26.65 1.90 4.02
N CYS A 230 25.76 0.99 4.34
CA CYS A 230 24.92 1.00 5.55
C CYS A 230 24.76 -0.42 6.10
N GLU A 231 24.34 -0.54 7.34
CA GLU A 231 24.18 -1.82 8.05
C GLU A 231 22.86 -2.49 7.70
N MET A 232 21.79 -1.70 7.53
CA MET A 232 20.45 -2.22 7.25
C MET A 232 19.73 -1.41 6.18
N ALA A 233 18.87 -2.07 5.40
CA ALA A 233 18.05 -1.44 4.39
C ALA A 233 16.56 -1.60 4.67
N MET A 234 15.80 -0.51 4.57
CA MET A 234 14.33 -0.50 4.57
C MET A 234 13.80 -0.82 3.17
N SER A 235 13.00 -1.87 3.02
CA SER A 235 12.31 -2.18 1.78
C SER A 235 10.80 -2.26 1.97
N SER A 236 10.05 -1.55 1.14
CA SER A 236 8.57 -1.60 1.07
C SER A 236 8.06 -2.36 -0.15
N ARG A 237 8.90 -3.20 -0.73
CA ARG A 237 8.61 -4.23 -1.74
C ARG A 237 9.29 -5.53 -1.38
N ASP A 238 8.83 -6.60 -1.98
CA ASP A 238 9.57 -7.86 -1.93
C ASP A 238 10.97 -7.70 -2.52
N LEU A 239 11.92 -8.39 -1.94
CA LEU A 239 13.28 -8.45 -2.48
C LEU A 239 13.26 -9.25 -3.79
N LYS A 240 14.05 -8.80 -4.76
CA LYS A 240 14.30 -9.53 -6.01
C LYS A 240 15.12 -10.79 -5.73
N ASP A 241 15.09 -11.76 -6.65
CA ASP A 241 15.73 -13.04 -6.40
C ASP A 241 17.24 -12.91 -6.12
N TYR A 242 17.96 -12.07 -6.90
CA TYR A 242 19.37 -11.80 -6.63
C TYR A 242 19.62 -11.07 -5.30
N GLU A 243 18.67 -10.22 -4.84
CA GLU A 243 18.76 -9.56 -3.53
C GLU A 243 18.59 -10.57 -2.39
N LYS A 244 17.68 -11.55 -2.55
CA LYS A 244 17.49 -12.65 -1.58
C LYS A 244 18.68 -13.59 -1.48
N GLU A 245 19.45 -13.73 -2.56
CA GLU A 245 20.70 -14.53 -2.56
C GLU A 245 21.82 -13.83 -1.79
N LEU A 246 21.82 -12.49 -1.76
CA LEU A 246 22.89 -11.69 -1.17
C LEU A 246 22.57 -11.16 0.24
N LEU A 247 21.30 -11.06 0.58
CA LEU A 247 20.83 -10.42 1.80
C LEU A 247 19.96 -11.34 2.65
N ASN A 248 20.11 -11.24 3.96
CA ASN A 248 19.12 -11.68 4.92
C ASN A 248 18.08 -10.56 5.12
N TYR A 249 16.85 -10.92 5.45
CA TYR A 249 15.79 -9.94 5.70
C TYR A 249 14.74 -10.45 6.68
N ASN A 250 14.17 -9.52 7.44
CA ASN A 250 13.09 -9.80 8.37
C ASN A 250 11.90 -8.91 8.04
N THR A 251 10.69 -9.45 8.17
CA THR A 251 9.48 -8.65 8.11
C THR A 251 9.40 -7.77 9.34
N VAL A 252 9.04 -6.50 9.16
CA VAL A 252 8.86 -5.51 10.23
C VAL A 252 7.38 -5.24 10.50
N ALA A 253 6.59 -5.12 9.44
CA ALA A 253 5.17 -4.80 9.50
C ALA A 253 4.47 -5.27 8.23
N LYS A 254 3.13 -5.34 8.27
CA LYS A 254 2.32 -5.37 7.05
C LYS A 254 1.64 -4.03 6.85
N ASP A 255 1.70 -3.54 5.63
CA ASP A 255 1.14 -2.27 5.19
C ASP A 255 0.14 -2.48 4.06
N LYS A 256 -0.72 -1.50 3.85
CA LYS A 256 -1.63 -1.44 2.71
C LYS A 256 -1.28 -0.22 1.87
N ILE A 257 -1.35 -0.34 0.55
CA ILE A 257 -1.19 0.80 -0.35
C ILE A 257 -2.57 1.40 -0.60
N ALA A 258 -2.79 2.60 -0.10
CA ALA A 258 -4.02 3.35 -0.30
C ALA A 258 -3.97 4.11 -1.62
N VAL A 259 -5.00 3.98 -2.44
CA VAL A 259 -5.24 4.89 -3.57
C VAL A 259 -5.93 6.13 -3.02
N ILE A 260 -5.38 7.30 -3.32
CA ILE A 260 -5.87 8.58 -2.81
C ILE A 260 -6.28 9.51 -3.95
N VAL A 261 -7.30 10.31 -3.66
CA VAL A 261 -7.77 11.41 -4.50
C VAL A 261 -7.98 12.66 -3.63
N ASN A 262 -8.10 13.81 -4.28
CA ASN A 262 -8.47 15.04 -3.58
C ASN A 262 -9.80 14.87 -2.84
N GLN A 263 -9.97 15.52 -1.68
CA GLN A 263 -11.23 15.49 -0.90
C GLN A 263 -12.46 15.90 -1.71
N LYS A 264 -12.29 16.78 -2.71
CA LYS A 264 -13.36 17.26 -3.60
C LYS A 264 -13.65 16.33 -4.78
N ASN A 265 -12.85 15.29 -4.99
CA ASN A 265 -13.08 14.32 -6.06
C ASN A 265 -14.35 13.51 -5.73
N PRO A 266 -15.29 13.29 -6.67
CA PRO A 266 -16.54 12.57 -6.42
C PRO A 266 -16.38 11.05 -6.26
N LEU A 267 -15.22 10.48 -6.68
CA LEU A 267 -14.96 9.03 -6.55
C LEU A 267 -14.91 8.61 -5.08
N SER A 268 -15.46 7.43 -4.79
CA SER A 268 -15.34 6.74 -3.50
C SER A 268 -14.81 5.31 -3.65
N ASP A 269 -14.94 4.71 -4.83
CA ASP A 269 -14.48 3.36 -5.15
C ASP A 269 -13.83 3.33 -6.53
N ILE A 270 -12.87 2.42 -6.72
CA ILE A 270 -12.26 2.13 -8.02
C ILE A 270 -11.91 0.64 -8.07
N THR A 271 -12.09 0.01 -9.21
CA THR A 271 -11.64 -1.38 -9.41
C THR A 271 -10.18 -1.45 -9.84
N LEU A 272 -9.50 -2.56 -9.53
CA LEU A 272 -8.15 -2.82 -10.07
C LEU A 272 -8.13 -2.79 -11.60
N TYR A 273 -9.24 -3.18 -12.24
CA TYR A 273 -9.37 -3.10 -13.70
C TYR A 273 -9.37 -1.64 -14.18
N MET A 274 -10.12 -0.76 -13.52
CA MET A 274 -10.16 0.67 -13.87
C MET A 274 -8.81 1.35 -13.62
N LEU A 275 -8.11 1.00 -12.55
CA LEU A 275 -6.76 1.51 -12.29
C LEU A 275 -5.78 1.22 -13.44
N LYS A 276 -5.97 0.09 -14.15
CA LYS A 276 -5.15 -0.26 -15.32
C LYS A 276 -5.52 0.55 -16.58
N SER A 277 -6.65 1.21 -16.58
CA SER A 277 -7.18 1.93 -17.74
C SER A 277 -6.90 3.43 -17.67
N ILE A 278 -6.40 3.90 -16.52
CA ILE A 278 -5.98 5.28 -16.26
C ILE A 278 -4.51 5.45 -16.60
#